data_0ea8406e1b31a21b633e3f28403b97f3
#
_entry.id   0ea8406e1b31a21b633e3f28403b97f3
#
_cell.length_a   1.000
_cell.length_b   1.000
_cell.length_c   1.000
_cell.angle_alpha   90.00
_cell.angle_beta   90.00
_cell.angle_gamma   90.00
#
_symmetry.space_group_name_H-M   'P 1'
#
loop_
_entity.id
_entity.type
_entity.pdbx_description
1 polymer ?
#
loop_
_entity_poly.entity_id
_entity_poly.type
_entity_poly.pdbx_seq_one_letter_code
_entity_poly.pdbx_strand_id
1 'polypeptide(L)'
;ADKFENGGRTDVDADTQAEGKVGTHFDAVRRSISEAISESGMEKYIDIEEDPHWLSININSGLLFAKDSASVLAASRPVIARIAVALSNINNYIRIRGYTDNTFIPNGIFRNSWDLSANRSVSVLEELEKAGIEPGRMAVEAFGQYSNKYSNKTAAGRALNRKVVIAISRYAMERKPEQEVTSMPQNNSAQTGEVSGKAGSSDIEVVRGE
;
A
#
# COMPACT_ATOMS: atom_id res chain seq x y z
N ALA A 1 39.69 48.05 23.91
CA ALA A 1 38.90 47.18 24.79
C ALA A 1 37.48 47.09 24.24
N ASP A 2 37.23 46.21 23.33
CA ASP A 2 35.87 45.94 22.81
C ASP A 2 35.55 44.45 22.99
N LYS A 3 34.55 44.21 23.81
CA LYS A 3 33.94 42.91 24.02
C LYS A 3 33.04 42.57 22.82
N PHE A 4 33.39 41.51 22.11
CA PHE A 4 32.43 40.82 21.24
C PHE A 4 31.77 39.71 22.05
N GLU A 5 30.53 39.93 22.44
CA GLU A 5 29.64 38.85 22.89
C GLU A 5 29.10 38.12 21.68
N ASN A 6 29.56 36.88 21.49
CA ASN A 6 29.12 35.98 20.45
C ASN A 6 27.92 35.17 21.02
N GLY A 7 26.72 35.63 20.72
CA GLY A 7 25.49 34.90 21.02
C GLY A 7 25.29 33.76 20.05
N GLY A 8 25.96 32.63 20.26
CA GLY A 8 25.67 31.38 19.58
C GLY A 8 24.35 30.79 20.10
N ARG A 9 23.28 31.06 19.41
CA ARG A 9 22.02 30.29 19.57
C ARG A 9 22.21 28.96 18.84
N THR A 10 22.26 27.89 19.60
CA THR A 10 22.37 26.54 19.06
C THR A 10 21.00 26.08 18.59
N ASP A 11 20.85 25.86 17.29
CA ASP A 11 19.67 25.27 16.65
C ASP A 11 19.52 23.74 16.89
N VAL A 12 20.10 23.22 17.97
CA VAL A 12 20.06 21.79 18.32
C VAL A 12 18.79 21.37 19.10
N ASP A 13 18.01 22.34 19.58
CA ASP A 13 16.88 22.00 20.46
C ASP A 13 15.57 21.69 19.72
N ALA A 14 15.45 22.05 18.45
CA ALA A 14 14.26 21.82 17.64
C ALA A 14 14.14 20.38 17.14
N ASP A 15 15.25 19.78 16.70
CA ASP A 15 15.29 18.41 16.19
C ASP A 15 15.05 17.38 17.32
N THR A 16 15.64 17.60 18.50
CA THR A 16 15.49 16.70 19.65
C THR A 16 14.05 16.68 20.19
N GLN A 17 13.34 17.81 20.10
CA GLN A 17 11.92 17.86 20.50
C GLN A 17 10.98 17.22 19.48
N ALA A 18 11.33 17.24 18.18
CA ALA A 18 10.57 16.57 17.13
C ALA A 18 10.71 15.06 17.23
N GLU A 19 11.93 14.54 17.45
CA GLU A 19 12.17 13.09 17.64
C GLU A 19 11.49 12.56 18.89
N GLY A 20 11.47 13.28 20.01
CA GLY A 20 10.78 12.88 21.23
C GLY A 20 9.28 12.80 21.08
N LYS A 21 8.64 13.70 20.30
CA LYS A 21 7.20 13.67 20.02
C LYS A 21 6.81 12.54 19.05
N VAL A 22 7.66 12.25 18.08
CA VAL A 22 7.43 11.14 17.12
C VAL A 22 7.50 9.81 17.85
N GLY A 23 8.51 9.59 18.72
CA GLY A 23 8.65 8.35 19.50
C GLY A 23 7.43 8.05 20.37
N THR A 24 6.96 9.00 21.14
CA THR A 24 5.79 8.83 22.03
C THR A 24 4.50 8.53 21.28
N HIS A 25 4.33 9.12 20.09
CA HIS A 25 3.15 8.90 19.26
C HIS A 25 3.13 7.49 18.66
N PHE A 26 4.26 7.01 18.14
CA PHE A 26 4.39 5.64 17.62
C PHE A 26 4.23 4.57 18.70
N ASP A 27 4.74 4.80 19.91
CA ASP A 27 4.53 3.90 21.04
C ASP A 27 3.05 3.73 21.40
N ALA A 28 2.27 4.80 21.30
CA ALA A 28 0.83 4.74 21.50
C ALA A 28 0.15 3.92 20.40
N VAL A 29 0.51 4.12 19.13
CA VAL A 29 -0.01 3.36 17.99
C VAL A 29 0.34 1.88 18.12
N ARG A 30 1.60 1.55 18.41
CA ARG A 30 2.05 0.17 18.65
C ARG A 30 1.23 -0.50 19.73
N ARG A 31 1.01 0.20 20.85
CA ARG A 31 0.21 -0.31 21.96
C ARG A 31 -1.21 -0.59 21.54
N SER A 32 -1.86 0.35 20.85
CA SER A 32 -3.22 0.19 20.35
C SER A 32 -3.35 -0.99 19.37
N ILE A 33 -2.36 -1.20 18.50
CA ILE A 33 -2.31 -2.36 17.60
C ILE A 33 -2.13 -3.66 18.39
N SER A 34 -1.22 -3.69 19.37
CA SER A 34 -0.99 -4.86 20.22
C SER A 34 -2.24 -5.26 21.02
N GLU A 35 -2.96 -4.28 21.56
CA GLU A 35 -4.24 -4.48 22.23
C GLU A 35 -5.30 -5.06 21.28
N ALA A 36 -5.43 -4.49 20.07
CA ALA A 36 -6.36 -4.96 19.06
C ALA A 36 -6.08 -6.41 18.63
N ILE A 37 -4.81 -6.80 18.52
CA ILE A 37 -4.39 -8.16 18.21
C ILE A 37 -4.74 -9.10 19.36
N SER A 38 -4.40 -8.73 20.60
CA SER A 38 -4.65 -9.53 21.80
C SER A 38 -6.15 -9.78 22.02
N GLU A 39 -6.96 -8.75 21.89
CA GLU A 39 -8.43 -8.88 21.97
C GLU A 39 -9.04 -9.77 20.87
N SER A 40 -8.34 -9.93 19.74
CA SER A 40 -8.79 -10.81 18.66
C SER A 40 -8.46 -12.30 18.90
N GLY A 41 -7.55 -12.63 19.83
CA GLY A 41 -7.04 -13.97 20.06
C GLY A 41 -6.17 -14.50 18.91
N MET A 42 -5.61 -13.59 18.08
CA MET A 42 -4.86 -13.95 16.86
C MET A 42 -3.33 -13.75 17.01
N GLU A 43 -2.82 -13.59 18.23
CA GLU A 43 -1.41 -13.26 18.52
C GLU A 43 -0.42 -14.26 17.91
N LYS A 44 -0.79 -15.53 17.85
CA LYS A 44 0.07 -16.58 17.23
C LYS A 44 0.23 -16.46 15.72
N TYR A 45 -0.58 -15.62 15.06
CA TYR A 45 -0.56 -15.43 13.61
C TYR A 45 -0.09 -14.04 13.19
N ILE A 46 0.08 -13.13 14.15
CA ILE A 46 0.41 -11.72 13.91
C ILE A 46 1.58 -11.36 14.81
N ASP A 47 2.63 -10.83 14.20
CA ASP A 47 3.83 -10.36 14.87
C ASP A 47 4.10 -8.90 14.53
N ILE A 48 4.63 -8.13 15.49
CA ILE A 48 4.98 -6.72 15.30
C ILE A 48 6.50 -6.59 15.38
N GLU A 49 7.10 -6.12 14.29
CA GLU A 49 8.52 -5.81 14.23
C GLU A 49 8.70 -4.29 14.05
N GLU A 50 9.77 -3.75 14.64
CA GLU A 50 10.13 -2.34 14.50
C GLU A 50 11.56 -2.19 14.01
N ASP A 51 11.76 -1.20 13.16
CA ASP A 51 13.07 -0.71 12.78
C ASP A 51 13.08 0.84 12.82
N PRO A 52 14.21 1.53 12.55
CA PRO A 52 14.26 2.99 12.59
C PRO A 52 13.30 3.70 11.63
N HIS A 53 12.80 3.01 10.59
CA HIS A 53 11.98 3.60 9.53
C HIS A 53 10.55 3.10 9.52
N TRP A 54 10.30 1.88 10.02
CA TRP A 54 9.01 1.19 9.88
C TRP A 54 8.55 0.53 11.18
N LEU A 55 7.25 0.59 11.40
CA LEU A 55 6.51 -0.31 12.27
C LEU A 55 5.80 -1.33 11.37
N SER A 56 6.13 -2.60 11.49
CA SER A 56 5.69 -3.65 10.57
C SER A 56 4.80 -4.66 11.30
N ILE A 57 3.56 -4.80 10.85
CA ILE A 57 2.61 -5.81 11.33
C ILE A 57 2.68 -6.99 10.36
N ASN A 58 3.33 -8.06 10.77
CA ASN A 58 3.47 -9.29 9.99
C ASN A 58 2.27 -10.20 10.23
N ILE A 59 1.45 -10.44 9.22
CA ILE A 59 0.24 -11.27 9.33
C ILE A 59 0.45 -12.54 8.52
N ASN A 60 0.34 -13.71 9.14
CA ASN A 60 0.44 -14.99 8.46
C ASN A 60 -0.66 -15.11 7.38
N SER A 61 -0.28 -15.49 6.16
CA SER A 61 -1.23 -15.62 5.04
C SER A 61 -2.33 -16.65 5.28
N GLY A 62 -2.07 -17.69 6.07
CA GLY A 62 -3.09 -18.70 6.42
C GLY A 62 -4.20 -18.16 7.32
N LEU A 63 -3.96 -17.05 8.05
CA LEU A 63 -5.01 -16.33 8.75
C LEU A 63 -5.90 -15.58 7.75
N LEU A 64 -5.30 -14.94 6.74
CA LEU A 64 -5.98 -14.01 5.84
C LEU A 64 -6.68 -14.69 4.67
N PHE A 65 -6.11 -15.78 4.14
CA PHE A 65 -6.52 -16.37 2.87
C PHE A 65 -6.61 -17.89 2.94
N ALA A 66 -7.54 -18.47 2.16
CA ALA A 66 -7.50 -19.88 1.84
C ALA A 66 -6.27 -20.20 0.94
N LYS A 67 -5.95 -21.48 0.84
CA LYS A 67 -4.88 -21.94 -0.05
C LYS A 67 -5.16 -21.48 -1.48
N ASP A 68 -4.12 -21.00 -2.16
CA ASP A 68 -4.17 -20.53 -3.55
C ASP A 68 -5.24 -19.46 -3.84
N SER A 69 -5.65 -18.71 -2.81
CA SER A 69 -6.61 -17.61 -2.88
C SER A 69 -5.97 -16.28 -2.48
N ALA A 70 -6.51 -15.19 -3.02
CA ALA A 70 -6.24 -13.82 -2.59
C ALA A 70 -7.46 -13.13 -1.97
N SER A 71 -8.61 -13.81 -1.87
CA SER A 71 -9.79 -13.25 -1.20
C SER A 71 -9.64 -13.35 0.32
N VAL A 72 -9.78 -12.22 1.02
CA VAL A 72 -9.70 -12.17 2.49
C VAL A 72 -10.85 -12.96 3.10
N LEU A 73 -10.53 -13.87 4.02
CA LEU A 73 -11.49 -14.65 4.76
C LEU A 73 -12.39 -13.75 5.64
N ALA A 74 -13.68 -14.02 5.67
CA ALA A 74 -14.63 -13.27 6.48
C ALA A 74 -14.24 -13.19 7.96
N ALA A 75 -13.68 -14.27 8.50
CA ALA A 75 -13.20 -14.33 9.90
C ALA A 75 -12.02 -13.40 10.21
N SER A 76 -11.27 -12.98 9.17
CA SER A 76 -10.08 -12.10 9.35
C SER A 76 -10.39 -10.61 9.19
N ARG A 77 -11.53 -10.25 8.60
CA ARG A 77 -11.92 -8.86 8.41
C ARG A 77 -12.01 -8.05 9.71
N PRO A 78 -12.56 -8.60 10.82
CA PRO A 78 -12.60 -7.83 12.07
C PRO A 78 -11.23 -7.44 12.62
N VAL A 79 -10.21 -8.28 12.48
CA VAL A 79 -8.84 -7.93 12.93
C VAL A 79 -8.21 -6.87 12.04
N ILE A 80 -8.42 -6.92 10.72
CA ILE A 80 -7.95 -5.86 9.80
C ILE A 80 -8.66 -4.53 10.14
N ALA A 81 -9.96 -4.55 10.39
CA ALA A 81 -10.72 -3.35 10.77
C ALA A 81 -10.22 -2.73 12.09
N ARG A 82 -9.87 -3.53 13.09
CA ARG A 82 -9.28 -3.05 14.35
C ARG A 82 -7.89 -2.42 14.14
N ILE A 83 -7.06 -3.03 13.29
CA ILE A 83 -5.76 -2.44 12.90
C ILE A 83 -6.01 -1.09 12.21
N ALA A 84 -6.99 -0.99 11.30
CA ALA A 84 -7.35 0.24 10.63
C ALA A 84 -7.77 1.34 11.63
N VAL A 85 -8.57 1.01 12.65
CA VAL A 85 -8.95 1.96 13.72
C VAL A 85 -7.72 2.51 14.44
N ALA A 86 -6.74 1.65 14.77
CA ALA A 86 -5.49 2.10 15.40
C ALA A 86 -4.67 3.03 14.47
N LEU A 87 -4.73 2.80 13.14
CA LEU A 87 -4.02 3.58 12.13
C LEU A 87 -4.75 4.85 11.69
N SER A 88 -6.03 5.02 12.02
CA SER A 88 -6.82 6.20 11.63
C SER A 88 -6.36 7.49 12.30
N ASN A 89 -5.74 7.38 13.49
CA ASN A 89 -5.29 8.51 14.29
C ASN A 89 -3.92 9.07 13.87
N ILE A 90 -3.27 8.47 12.89
CA ILE A 90 -1.96 8.90 12.37
C ILE A 90 -2.06 9.20 10.88
N ASN A 91 -1.18 10.08 10.40
CA ASN A 91 -1.10 10.45 8.99
C ASN A 91 0.25 10.00 8.39
N ASN A 92 0.51 8.70 8.43
CA ASN A 92 1.77 8.10 7.95
C ASN A 92 1.50 7.24 6.71
N TYR A 93 2.51 7.11 5.86
CA TYR A 93 2.46 6.18 4.73
C TYR A 93 2.36 4.74 5.19
N ILE A 94 1.57 3.96 4.47
CA ILE A 94 1.35 2.53 4.72
C ILE A 94 1.73 1.76 3.46
N ARG A 95 2.59 0.75 3.60
CA ARG A 95 2.97 -0.18 2.55
C ARG A 95 2.39 -1.55 2.87
N ILE A 96 1.60 -2.09 1.97
CA ILE A 96 1.08 -3.44 2.08
C ILE A 96 1.97 -4.36 1.26
N ARG A 97 2.76 -5.21 1.93
CA ARG A 97 3.82 -6.03 1.34
C ARG A 97 3.42 -7.50 1.32
N GLY A 98 3.35 -8.10 0.12
CA GLY A 98 2.97 -9.50 -0.06
C GLY A 98 4.18 -10.41 -0.27
N TYR A 99 4.19 -11.54 0.44
CA TYR A 99 5.22 -12.57 0.33
C TYR A 99 4.60 -13.95 0.17
N THR A 100 5.28 -14.83 -0.59
CA THR A 100 4.94 -16.24 -0.69
C THR A 100 6.16 -17.09 -0.31
N ASP A 101 5.95 -18.38 -0.09
CA ASP A 101 7.03 -19.35 -0.11
C ASP A 101 7.35 -19.78 -1.57
N ASN A 102 8.22 -20.75 -1.73
CA ASN A 102 8.64 -21.30 -3.04
C ASN A 102 7.82 -22.50 -3.50
N THR A 103 6.69 -22.80 -2.86
CA THR A 103 5.86 -23.97 -3.21
C THR A 103 4.65 -23.60 -4.08
N PHE A 104 4.47 -22.32 -4.40
CA PHE A 104 3.39 -21.88 -5.26
C PHE A 104 3.54 -22.46 -6.68
N ILE A 105 2.47 -23.05 -7.18
CA ILE A 105 2.38 -23.55 -8.56
C ILE A 105 1.43 -22.62 -9.33
N PRO A 106 1.84 -22.10 -10.50
CA PRO A 106 0.95 -21.31 -11.35
C PRO A 106 -0.35 -22.04 -11.66
N ASN A 107 -1.45 -21.30 -11.72
CA ASN A 107 -2.77 -21.81 -11.97
C ASN A 107 -3.55 -20.88 -12.91
N GLY A 108 -4.82 -21.18 -13.20
CA GLY A 108 -5.64 -20.35 -14.08
C GLY A 108 -5.98 -18.97 -13.53
N ILE A 109 -5.71 -18.70 -12.24
CA ILE A 109 -5.99 -17.42 -11.58
C ILE A 109 -4.71 -16.60 -11.43
N PHE A 110 -3.63 -17.22 -10.95
CA PHE A 110 -2.34 -16.56 -10.71
C PHE A 110 -1.24 -17.19 -11.56
N ARG A 111 -0.55 -16.36 -12.32
CA ARG A 111 0.50 -16.77 -13.27
C ARG A 111 1.81 -17.11 -12.59
N ASN A 112 2.12 -16.50 -11.48
CA ASN A 112 3.36 -16.66 -10.72
C ASN A 112 3.21 -16.16 -9.27
N SER A 113 4.27 -16.32 -8.48
CA SER A 113 4.29 -15.88 -7.07
C SER A 113 4.19 -14.36 -6.89
N TRP A 114 4.66 -13.57 -7.87
CA TRP A 114 4.47 -12.12 -7.89
C TRP A 114 3.00 -11.76 -7.99
N ASP A 115 2.29 -12.41 -8.92
CA ASP A 115 0.88 -12.19 -9.18
C ASP A 115 0.03 -12.52 -7.93
N LEU A 116 0.26 -13.69 -7.31
CA LEU A 116 -0.41 -14.07 -6.07
C LEU A 116 -0.14 -13.08 -4.94
N SER A 117 1.13 -12.68 -4.72
CA SER A 117 1.49 -11.77 -3.63
C SER A 117 0.94 -10.37 -3.84
N ALA A 118 0.92 -9.88 -5.11
CA ALA A 118 0.32 -8.59 -5.46
C ALA A 118 -1.18 -8.58 -5.16
N ASN A 119 -1.92 -9.58 -5.64
CA ASN A 119 -3.37 -9.66 -5.43
C ASN A 119 -3.73 -9.79 -3.94
N ARG A 120 -2.95 -10.52 -3.15
CA ARG A 120 -3.13 -10.62 -1.70
C ARG A 120 -2.93 -9.27 -1.01
N SER A 121 -1.91 -8.52 -1.42
CA SER A 121 -1.66 -7.18 -0.87
C SER A 121 -2.76 -6.20 -1.25
N VAL A 122 -3.26 -6.25 -2.50
CA VAL A 122 -4.41 -5.44 -2.94
C VAL A 122 -5.64 -5.75 -2.10
N SER A 123 -5.96 -7.03 -1.88
CA SER A 123 -7.14 -7.39 -1.08
C SER A 123 -7.07 -6.93 0.37
N VAL A 124 -5.88 -6.90 0.99
CA VAL A 124 -5.70 -6.31 2.33
C VAL A 124 -5.84 -4.79 2.28
N LEU A 125 -5.29 -4.12 1.25
CA LEU A 125 -5.46 -2.69 1.03
C LEU A 125 -6.94 -2.32 0.95
N GLU A 126 -7.72 -3.06 0.14
CA GLU A 126 -9.16 -2.83 0.00
C GLU A 126 -9.94 -2.99 1.32
N GLU A 127 -9.56 -3.94 2.17
CA GLU A 127 -10.19 -4.08 3.48
C GLU A 127 -9.80 -2.92 4.43
N LEU A 128 -8.57 -2.40 4.36
CA LEU A 128 -8.16 -1.19 5.09
C LEU A 128 -8.89 0.06 4.59
N GLU A 129 -9.07 0.20 3.27
CA GLU A 129 -9.83 1.30 2.65
C GLU A 129 -11.30 1.26 3.10
N LYS A 130 -11.96 0.09 3.03
CA LYS A 130 -13.32 -0.12 3.54
C LYS A 130 -13.46 0.22 5.03
N ALA A 131 -12.39 0.04 5.80
CA ALA A 131 -12.32 0.39 7.22
C ALA A 131 -11.95 1.86 7.47
N GLY A 132 -11.84 2.70 6.42
CA GLY A 132 -11.70 4.15 6.49
C GLY A 132 -10.25 4.67 6.39
N ILE A 133 -9.28 3.85 6.01
CA ILE A 133 -7.93 4.35 5.73
C ILE A 133 -7.92 5.05 4.37
N GLU A 134 -7.39 6.27 4.33
CA GLU A 134 -7.30 7.09 3.12
C GLU A 134 -6.42 6.41 2.05
N PRO A 135 -6.93 6.19 0.80
CA PRO A 135 -6.19 5.51 -0.25
C PRO A 135 -4.85 6.16 -0.60
N GLY A 136 -4.77 7.49 -0.56
CA GLY A 136 -3.55 8.25 -0.84
C GLY A 136 -2.38 7.95 0.12
N ARG A 137 -2.65 7.34 1.27
CA ARG A 137 -1.65 6.91 2.25
C ARG A 137 -1.08 5.53 1.95
N MET A 138 -1.74 4.75 1.10
CA MET A 138 -1.46 3.33 0.91
C MET A 138 -0.77 3.04 -0.42
N ALA A 139 0.13 2.06 -0.41
CA ALA A 139 0.71 1.48 -1.61
C ALA A 139 0.95 -0.02 -1.43
N VAL A 140 0.96 -0.75 -2.54
CA VAL A 140 1.20 -2.19 -2.58
C VAL A 140 2.61 -2.48 -3.06
N GLU A 141 3.28 -3.42 -2.40
CA GLU A 141 4.56 -3.99 -2.79
C GLU A 141 4.43 -5.51 -2.84
N ALA A 142 4.82 -6.12 -3.95
CA ALA A 142 4.77 -7.57 -4.15
C ALA A 142 6.19 -8.14 -4.24
N PHE A 143 6.53 -9.08 -3.38
CA PHE A 143 7.85 -9.69 -3.33
C PHE A 143 7.87 -11.14 -3.78
N GLY A 144 6.71 -11.77 -3.90
CA GLY A 144 6.60 -13.19 -4.25
C GLY A 144 7.45 -14.06 -3.31
N GLN A 145 8.18 -15.01 -3.88
CA GLN A 145 9.07 -15.91 -3.15
C GLN A 145 10.52 -15.39 -3.03
N TYR A 146 10.83 -14.18 -3.53
CA TYR A 146 12.21 -13.76 -3.81
C TYR A 146 12.85 -12.92 -2.71
N SER A 147 12.09 -12.48 -1.70
CA SER A 147 12.58 -11.66 -0.57
C SER A 147 12.26 -12.30 0.78
N ASN A 148 12.48 -13.60 0.90
CA ASN A 148 12.15 -14.37 2.09
C ASN A 148 13.24 -14.28 3.17
N LYS A 149 12.79 -14.00 4.40
CA LYS A 149 13.64 -13.92 5.60
C LYS A 149 14.04 -15.31 6.12
N TYR A 150 13.19 -16.31 5.91
CA TYR A 150 13.36 -17.66 6.46
C TYR A 150 13.66 -18.70 5.37
N SER A 151 14.25 -19.83 5.76
CA SER A 151 14.57 -20.89 4.81
C SER A 151 13.32 -21.57 4.25
N ASN A 152 13.18 -21.61 2.94
CA ASN A 152 12.12 -22.36 2.26
C ASN A 152 12.33 -23.90 2.30
N LYS A 153 13.48 -24.37 2.79
CA LYS A 153 13.77 -25.81 2.92
C LYS A 153 12.93 -26.48 4.01
N THR A 154 12.51 -25.74 5.04
CA THR A 154 11.72 -26.27 6.16
C THR A 154 10.26 -25.84 6.06
N ALA A 155 9.35 -26.69 6.54
CA ALA A 155 7.92 -26.36 6.59
C ALA A 155 7.65 -25.12 7.47
N ALA A 156 8.35 -25.01 8.59
CA ALA A 156 8.26 -23.86 9.50
C ALA A 156 8.71 -22.55 8.79
N GLY A 157 9.86 -22.57 8.10
CA GLY A 157 10.34 -21.40 7.39
C GLY A 157 9.40 -20.97 6.25
N ARG A 158 8.87 -21.94 5.49
CA ARG A 158 7.83 -21.64 4.49
C ARG A 158 6.59 -21.01 5.09
N ALA A 159 6.12 -21.50 6.24
CA ALA A 159 4.96 -20.91 6.93
C ALA A 159 5.21 -19.46 7.35
N LEU A 160 6.41 -19.13 7.81
CA LEU A 160 6.81 -17.77 8.19
C LEU A 160 7.02 -16.85 6.96
N ASN A 161 7.38 -17.42 5.81
CA ASN A 161 7.52 -16.67 4.56
C ASN A 161 6.17 -16.32 3.93
N ARG A 162 5.13 -17.13 4.13
CA ARG A 162 3.77 -16.83 3.65
C ARG A 162 3.11 -15.78 4.54
N LYS A 163 3.31 -14.52 4.22
CA LYS A 163 2.78 -13.39 5.01
C LYS A 163 2.36 -12.21 4.14
N VAL A 164 1.51 -11.37 4.71
CA VAL A 164 1.32 -9.98 4.29
C VAL A 164 1.78 -9.09 5.43
N VAL A 165 2.52 -8.04 5.10
CA VAL A 165 3.03 -7.08 6.07
C VAL A 165 2.33 -5.74 5.84
N ILE A 166 1.72 -5.19 6.89
CA ILE A 166 1.27 -3.81 6.91
C ILE A 166 2.41 -3.02 7.56
N ALA A 167 3.19 -2.31 6.74
CA ALA A 167 4.33 -1.52 7.19
C ALA A 167 3.97 -0.03 7.23
N ILE A 168 4.06 0.57 8.39
CA ILE A 168 3.75 1.97 8.66
C ILE A 168 5.05 2.74 8.72
N SER A 169 5.20 3.77 7.87
CA SER A 169 6.36 4.67 7.92
C SER A 169 6.38 5.43 9.24
N ARG A 170 7.54 5.57 9.88
CA ARG A 170 7.70 6.42 11.06
C ARG A 170 7.63 7.91 10.72
N TYR A 171 7.78 8.26 9.45
CA TYR A 171 7.66 9.64 8.98
C TYR A 171 6.22 9.94 8.59
N ALA A 172 5.69 11.05 9.13
CA ALA A 172 4.38 11.56 8.73
C ALA A 172 4.42 11.98 7.25
N MET A 173 3.27 11.87 6.59
CA MET A 173 3.09 12.47 5.28
C MET A 173 3.10 14.00 5.42
N GLU A 174 3.97 14.67 4.68
CA GLU A 174 3.79 16.09 4.43
C GLU A 174 2.53 16.24 3.57
N ARG A 175 1.50 16.90 4.10
CA ARG A 175 0.35 17.30 3.30
C ARG A 175 0.86 18.33 2.29
N LYS A 176 1.05 17.92 1.04
CA LYS A 176 1.12 18.90 -0.04
C LYS A 176 -0.21 19.67 -0.02
N PRO A 177 -0.18 21.03 0.01
CA PRO A 177 -1.40 21.76 -0.21
C PRO A 177 -2.03 21.26 -1.49
N GLU A 178 -3.34 21.01 -1.46
CA GLU A 178 -4.13 20.55 -2.60
C GLU A 178 -3.75 21.44 -3.79
N GLN A 179 -2.97 20.90 -4.72
CA GLN A 179 -2.74 21.60 -5.98
C GLN A 179 -4.11 21.55 -6.66
N GLU A 180 -4.78 22.71 -6.75
CA GLU A 180 -5.88 22.90 -7.69
C GLU A 180 -5.44 22.25 -8.99
N VAL A 181 -6.13 21.19 -9.39
CA VAL A 181 -5.96 20.59 -10.70
C VAL A 181 -6.43 21.65 -11.68
N THR A 182 -5.50 22.52 -12.10
CA THR A 182 -5.74 23.50 -13.14
C THR A 182 -6.21 22.69 -14.33
N SER A 183 -7.51 22.81 -14.63
CA SER A 183 -8.14 22.16 -15.76
C SER A 183 -7.25 22.35 -16.98
N MET A 184 -6.80 21.24 -17.60
CA MET A 184 -6.09 21.30 -18.87
C MET A 184 -6.89 22.17 -19.83
N PRO A 185 -6.27 23.10 -20.57
CA PRO A 185 -6.99 23.90 -21.55
C PRO A 185 -7.62 22.95 -22.55
N GLN A 186 -8.94 22.96 -22.64
CA GLN A 186 -9.67 22.25 -23.67
C GLN A 186 -9.26 22.89 -25.01
N ASN A 187 -8.52 22.14 -25.78
CA ASN A 187 -8.11 22.54 -27.13
C ASN A 187 -9.35 22.48 -28.02
N ASN A 188 -10.08 23.59 -28.06
CA ASN A 188 -11.28 23.78 -28.88
C ASN A 188 -10.85 24.23 -30.28
N SER A 189 -10.29 23.32 -31.07
CA SER A 189 -10.05 23.52 -32.50
C SER A 189 -11.09 22.75 -33.33
N ALA A 190 -12.35 23.18 -33.20
CA ALA A 190 -13.35 22.95 -34.22
C ALA A 190 -13.25 24.09 -35.29
N GLN A 191 -12.33 23.95 -36.19
CA GLN A 191 -12.40 24.73 -37.46
C GLN A 191 -13.38 24.03 -38.38
N THR A 192 -14.58 24.57 -38.46
CA THR A 192 -15.52 24.35 -39.54
C THR A 192 -14.92 24.88 -40.86
N GLY A 193 -14.35 24.00 -41.66
CA GLY A 193 -14.03 24.28 -43.05
C GLY A 193 -15.24 23.94 -43.90
N GLU A 194 -16.00 24.98 -44.31
CA GLU A 194 -16.91 24.90 -45.45
C GLU A 194 -16.12 24.54 -46.71
N VAL A 195 -16.44 23.41 -47.31
CA VAL A 195 -16.07 23.10 -48.69
C VAL A 195 -17.33 23.04 -49.52
N SER A 196 -17.51 24.15 -50.27
CA SER A 196 -18.48 24.34 -51.33
C SER A 196 -18.33 23.30 -52.42
N GLY A 197 -19.47 22.86 -52.95
CA GLY A 197 -19.68 21.76 -53.84
C GLY A 197 -18.96 21.76 -55.20
N LYS A 198 -18.94 20.56 -55.75
CA LYS A 198 -19.29 20.36 -57.17
C LYS A 198 -19.69 18.91 -57.41
N ALA A 199 -20.86 18.75 -57.98
CA ALA A 199 -21.39 17.51 -58.53
C ALA A 199 -20.51 16.93 -59.63
N GLY A 200 -20.30 15.64 -59.62
CA GLY A 200 -19.70 14.87 -60.69
C GLY A 200 -20.20 13.45 -60.63
N SER A 201 -21.19 13.16 -61.50
CA SER A 201 -21.72 11.84 -61.81
C SER A 201 -20.64 11.01 -62.49
N SER A 202 -20.45 9.76 -62.05
CA SER A 202 -20.07 8.67 -62.96
C SER A 202 -20.26 7.30 -62.26
N ASP A 203 -20.97 6.49 -62.95
CA ASP A 203 -21.33 5.10 -62.83
C ASP A 203 -20.19 4.19 -62.36
N ILE A 204 -20.48 3.28 -61.48
CA ILE A 204 -19.67 2.07 -61.25
C ILE A 204 -20.55 0.85 -61.25
N GLU A 205 -20.30 0.06 -62.23
CA GLU A 205 -20.76 -1.23 -62.64
C GLU A 205 -20.56 -2.30 -61.56
N VAL A 206 -21.58 -3.10 -61.30
CA VAL A 206 -21.57 -4.26 -60.44
C VAL A 206 -21.01 -5.45 -61.21
N VAL A 207 -19.89 -5.96 -60.83
CA VAL A 207 -19.39 -7.29 -61.27
C VAL A 207 -19.67 -8.32 -60.20
N ARG A 208 -20.60 -9.22 -60.52
CA ARG A 208 -20.74 -10.52 -59.88
C ARG A 208 -19.82 -11.52 -60.58
N GLY A 209 -19.12 -12.31 -59.85
CA GLY A 209 -18.37 -13.49 -60.33
C GLY A 209 -18.11 -14.40 -59.15
N GLU A 210 -18.67 -15.45 -59.19
CA GLU A 210 -18.59 -16.89 -58.94
C GLU A 210 -17.67 -17.34 -57.81
#